data_ebd52f04ec3de1037576ae3289d46bf2
#
_entry.id   ebd52f04ec3de1037576ae3289d46bf2
#
_cell.length_a   1.000
_cell.length_b   1.000
_cell.length_c   1.000
_cell.angle_alpha   90.00
_cell.angle_beta   90.00
_cell.angle_gamma   90.00
#
_symmetry.space_group_name_H-M   'P 1'
#
loop_
_entity.id
_entity.type
_entity.pdbx_description
1 polymer ?
#
loop_
_entity_poly.entity_id
_entity_poly.type
_entity_poly.pdbx_seq_one_letter_code
_entity_poly.pdbx_strand_id
1 'polypeptide(L)'
;MCIRDSDSPVFKARNGSIRNITRIERTSKCTKVYIHAIFRPHWWIMEDGDSYLEDAATGKRYSQIGVEGIELKKKIFMPDSGSTDFVLLFEPLPEEVQTIHLIAPDSNESNTYDISLVPAKKKDQSLLKAVEGNWFADNAQGHWVYGIHDSIVILDNRLYDLTEYRKKGKRLILNALDRSNGSAATLQLTPRKDGSCLIALD
;
A
#
# COMPACT_ATOMS: atom_id res chain seq x y z
N MET A 1 -17.73 21.66 6.36
CA MET A 1 -17.92 20.84 7.55
C MET A 1 -17.15 19.55 7.29
N CYS A 2 -16.17 19.18 8.13
CA CYS A 2 -15.49 17.89 8.01
C CYS A 2 -16.47 16.79 8.40
N ILE A 3 -16.59 15.78 7.56
CA ILE A 3 -17.54 14.68 7.78
C ILE A 3 -16.88 13.59 8.63
N ARG A 4 -15.63 13.32 8.43
CA ARG A 4 -14.82 12.34 9.21
C ARG A 4 -13.34 12.48 8.95
N ASP A 5 -12.55 12.43 10.01
CA ASP A 5 -11.09 12.36 9.97
C ASP A 5 -10.66 10.95 10.39
N SER A 6 -9.64 10.41 9.71
CA SER A 6 -8.96 9.19 10.12
C SER A 6 -7.46 9.51 10.27
N ASP A 7 -7.02 9.66 11.52
CA ASP A 7 -5.60 9.83 11.83
C ASP A 7 -4.91 8.48 11.81
N SER A 8 -3.74 8.41 11.14
CA SER A 8 -2.95 7.19 10.96
C SER A 8 -3.81 6.00 10.51
N PRO A 9 -4.48 6.10 9.35
CA PRO A 9 -5.41 5.08 8.92
C PRO A 9 -4.72 3.73 8.78
N VAL A 10 -5.38 2.68 9.25
CA VAL A 10 -4.89 1.31 9.13
C VAL A 10 -5.12 0.84 7.69
N PHE A 11 -4.11 0.26 7.08
CA PHE A 11 -4.19 -0.40 5.78
C PHE A 11 -3.73 -1.86 5.90
N LYS A 12 -4.12 -2.71 4.96
CA LYS A 12 -3.71 -4.12 4.99
C LYS A 12 -2.45 -4.39 4.17
N ALA A 13 -2.26 -3.66 3.08
CA ALA A 13 -1.11 -3.90 2.20
C ALA A 13 -0.66 -2.63 1.48
N ARG A 14 0.62 -2.56 1.14
CA ARG A 14 1.19 -1.56 0.23
C ARG A 14 2.35 -2.15 -0.56
N ASN A 15 2.55 -1.71 -1.79
CA ASN A 15 3.66 -2.14 -2.63
C ASN A 15 4.84 -1.15 -2.66
N GLY A 16 4.84 -0.15 -1.81
CA GLY A 16 5.91 0.84 -1.70
C GLY A 16 6.09 1.37 -0.29
N SER A 17 7.20 2.05 -0.04
CA SER A 17 7.55 2.62 1.27
C SER A 17 7.69 4.15 1.25
N ILE A 18 7.64 4.76 0.07
CA ILE A 18 7.89 6.20 -0.08
C ILE A 18 6.73 7.01 0.51
N ARG A 19 5.49 6.72 0.10
CA ARG A 19 4.30 7.45 0.55
C ARG A 19 3.73 6.82 1.82
N ASN A 20 3.79 7.53 2.94
CA ASN A 20 3.15 7.10 4.18
C ASN A 20 1.92 7.98 4.41
N ILE A 21 0.74 7.38 4.45
CA ILE A 21 -0.52 8.07 4.72
C ILE A 21 -0.59 8.36 6.23
N THR A 22 -0.60 9.63 6.60
CA THR A 22 -0.67 10.04 8.00
C THR A 22 -2.09 10.39 8.44
N ARG A 23 -2.92 10.88 7.51
CA ARG A 23 -4.30 11.28 7.80
C ARG A 23 -5.14 11.24 6.52
N ILE A 24 -6.43 10.96 6.66
CA ILE A 24 -7.44 11.15 5.61
C ILE A 24 -8.56 12.00 6.18
N GLU A 25 -8.88 13.09 5.49
CA GLU A 25 -9.94 14.03 5.84
C GLU A 25 -10.98 14.06 4.73
N ARG A 26 -12.23 13.82 5.06
CA ARG A 26 -13.36 13.88 4.13
C ARG A 26 -14.17 15.15 4.35
N THR A 27 -14.39 15.89 3.27
CA THR A 27 -15.23 17.07 3.24
C THR A 27 -16.29 16.94 2.15
N SER A 28 -17.27 17.81 2.14
CA SER A 28 -18.28 17.85 1.05
C SER A 28 -17.69 18.31 -0.31
N LYS A 29 -16.48 18.88 -0.33
CA LYS A 29 -15.84 19.40 -1.54
C LYS A 29 -14.77 18.48 -2.09
N CYS A 30 -14.02 17.81 -1.22
CA CYS A 30 -12.90 16.93 -1.60
C CYS A 30 -12.57 15.96 -0.46
N THR A 31 -11.78 14.95 -0.80
CA THR A 31 -11.08 14.08 0.16
C THR A 31 -9.60 14.45 0.14
N LYS A 32 -9.03 14.76 1.31
CA LYS A 32 -7.62 15.07 1.50
C LYS A 32 -6.88 13.85 2.05
N VAL A 33 -5.81 13.45 1.38
CA VAL A 33 -4.90 12.40 1.84
C VAL A 33 -3.56 13.01 2.15
N TYR A 34 -3.22 13.05 3.44
CA TYR A 34 -1.97 13.61 3.95
C TYR A 34 -0.86 12.57 3.82
N ILE A 35 0.20 12.93 3.12
CA ILE A 35 1.34 12.06 2.83
C ILE A 35 2.58 12.59 3.56
N HIS A 36 3.24 11.69 4.29
CA HIS A 36 4.62 11.85 4.72
C HIS A 36 5.50 10.99 3.82
N ALA A 37 6.17 11.61 2.87
CA ALA A 37 7.04 10.91 1.94
C ALA A 37 8.45 10.80 2.51
N ILE A 38 9.03 9.59 2.42
CA ILE A 38 10.40 9.29 2.85
C ILE A 38 11.16 8.71 1.67
N PHE A 39 12.28 9.35 1.29
CA PHE A 39 13.15 8.87 0.24
C PHE A 39 14.60 9.30 0.51
N ARG A 40 15.53 8.90 -0.35
CA ARG A 40 16.95 9.23 -0.19
C ARG A 40 17.18 10.75 -0.20
N PRO A 41 17.94 11.33 0.75
CA PRO A 41 18.33 12.74 0.72
C PRO A 41 18.88 13.15 -0.65
N HIS A 42 18.57 14.35 -1.11
CA HIS A 42 18.98 14.94 -2.39
C HIS A 42 18.49 14.23 -3.66
N TRP A 43 17.82 13.08 -3.54
CA TRP A 43 17.10 12.46 -4.65
C TRP A 43 15.72 13.15 -4.81
N TRP A 44 14.98 12.79 -5.82
CA TRP A 44 13.70 13.43 -6.11
C TRP A 44 12.57 12.39 -6.23
N ILE A 45 11.38 12.85 -5.89
CA ILE A 45 10.12 12.19 -6.18
C ILE A 45 9.28 13.09 -7.08
N MET A 46 8.23 12.57 -7.68
CA MET A 46 7.31 13.33 -8.52
C MET A 46 5.88 12.80 -8.36
N GLU A 47 4.92 13.70 -8.42
CA GLU A 47 3.49 13.39 -8.42
C GLU A 47 2.90 13.77 -9.78
N ASP A 48 2.36 12.81 -10.52
CA ASP A 48 1.86 13.03 -11.88
C ASP A 48 0.43 13.56 -11.93
N GLY A 49 -0.35 13.35 -10.85
CA GLY A 49 -1.71 13.85 -10.73
C GLY A 49 -2.76 12.91 -11.32
N ASP A 50 -2.40 11.68 -11.63
CA ASP A 50 -3.26 10.63 -12.19
C ASP A 50 -3.68 9.58 -11.15
N SER A 51 -3.23 9.73 -9.90
CA SER A 51 -3.64 8.88 -8.79
C SER A 51 -5.15 8.92 -8.58
N TYR A 52 -5.72 7.86 -8.04
CA TYR A 52 -7.13 7.82 -7.69
C TYR A 52 -7.35 7.03 -6.40
N LEU A 53 -8.45 7.33 -5.73
CA LEU A 53 -9.00 6.48 -4.68
C LEU A 53 -10.02 5.52 -5.32
N GLU A 54 -9.98 4.26 -4.91
CA GLU A 54 -10.94 3.26 -5.37
C GLU A 54 -11.68 2.68 -4.16
N ASP A 55 -13.01 2.70 -4.20
CA ASP A 55 -13.82 2.03 -3.19
C ASP A 55 -13.62 0.52 -3.30
N ALA A 56 -13.09 -0.10 -2.26
CA ALA A 56 -12.76 -1.52 -2.24
C ALA A 56 -13.99 -2.44 -2.40
N ALA A 57 -15.19 -1.96 -2.08
CA ALA A 57 -16.42 -2.73 -2.17
C ALA A 57 -17.05 -2.70 -3.57
N THR A 58 -16.97 -1.55 -4.26
CA THR A 58 -17.69 -1.33 -5.53
C THR A 58 -16.77 -1.17 -6.74
N GLY A 59 -15.46 -0.92 -6.52
CA GLY A 59 -14.51 -0.58 -7.58
C GLY A 59 -14.70 0.83 -8.16
N LYS A 60 -15.58 1.65 -7.56
CA LYS A 60 -15.78 3.03 -8.01
C LYS A 60 -14.54 3.87 -7.72
N ARG A 61 -14.11 4.64 -8.71
CA ARG A 61 -12.92 5.49 -8.64
C ARG A 61 -13.29 6.95 -8.40
N TYR A 62 -12.42 7.62 -7.66
CA TYR A 62 -12.47 9.03 -7.32
C TYR A 62 -11.12 9.64 -7.69
N SER A 63 -11.12 10.48 -8.73
CA SER A 63 -9.93 11.00 -9.36
C SER A 63 -9.19 11.99 -8.46
N GLN A 64 -7.87 12.08 -8.61
CA GLN A 64 -7.10 13.17 -8.05
C GLN A 64 -7.49 14.48 -8.74
N ILE A 65 -7.78 15.51 -7.94
CA ILE A 65 -8.19 16.83 -8.42
C ILE A 65 -7.16 17.92 -8.14
N GLY A 66 -6.11 17.60 -7.39
CA GLY A 66 -5.04 18.54 -7.10
C GLY A 66 -4.08 18.07 -6.01
N VAL A 67 -3.20 18.96 -5.59
CA VAL A 67 -2.23 18.77 -4.51
C VAL A 67 -2.07 20.06 -3.70
N GLU A 68 -1.61 19.93 -2.45
CA GLU A 68 -1.17 21.05 -1.61
C GLU A 68 0.26 20.77 -1.12
N GLY A 69 1.10 21.80 -1.05
CA GLY A 69 2.49 21.72 -0.56
C GLY A 69 3.54 21.36 -1.61
N ILE A 70 3.11 20.90 -2.77
CA ILE A 70 3.99 20.55 -3.91
C ILE A 70 3.36 20.99 -5.23
N GLU A 71 4.10 20.81 -6.34
CA GLU A 71 3.58 21.03 -7.69
C GLU A 71 3.56 19.69 -8.46
N LEU A 72 2.46 19.44 -9.20
CA LEU A 72 2.34 18.27 -10.07
C LEU A 72 3.37 18.31 -11.22
N LYS A 73 3.86 17.15 -11.61
CA LYS A 73 4.79 16.94 -12.74
C LYS A 73 6.12 17.70 -12.60
N LYS A 74 6.46 18.08 -11.35
CA LYS A 74 7.74 18.68 -11.03
C LYS A 74 8.53 17.79 -10.06
N LYS A 75 9.85 17.78 -10.22
CA LYS A 75 10.76 17.09 -9.31
C LYS A 75 10.77 17.78 -7.94
N ILE A 76 10.46 17.02 -6.92
CA ILE A 76 10.51 17.43 -5.52
C ILE A 76 11.79 16.83 -4.95
N PHE A 77 12.83 17.65 -4.82
CA PHE A 77 14.10 17.21 -4.26
C PHE A 77 13.98 17.05 -2.75
N MET A 78 14.36 15.86 -2.28
CA MET A 78 14.31 15.55 -0.85
C MET A 78 15.35 16.36 -0.08
N PRO A 79 14.99 16.97 1.05
CA PRO A 79 15.93 17.68 1.92
C PRO A 79 16.91 16.71 2.59
N ASP A 80 17.84 17.25 3.40
CA ASP A 80 18.81 16.45 4.18
C ASP A 80 18.15 15.42 5.09
N SER A 81 16.93 15.70 5.58
CA SER A 81 16.14 14.75 6.37
C SER A 81 15.67 13.52 5.58
N GLY A 82 15.65 13.59 4.25
CA GLY A 82 15.09 12.55 3.40
C GLY A 82 13.57 12.43 3.50
N SER A 83 12.87 13.45 4.01
CA SER A 83 11.41 13.43 4.13
C SER A 83 10.76 14.75 3.75
N THR A 84 9.53 14.69 3.26
CA THR A 84 8.70 15.85 2.92
C THR A 84 7.22 15.52 3.13
N ASP A 85 6.42 16.55 3.42
CA ASP A 85 4.98 16.41 3.63
C ASP A 85 4.21 17.13 2.53
N PHE A 86 3.14 16.52 2.06
CA PHE A 86 2.22 17.12 1.11
C PHE A 86 0.82 16.49 1.21
N VAL A 87 -0.15 17.06 0.52
CA VAL A 87 -1.53 16.59 0.53
C VAL A 87 -2.00 16.31 -0.89
N LEU A 88 -2.54 15.11 -1.12
CA LEU A 88 -3.24 14.76 -2.34
C LEU A 88 -4.73 15.09 -2.16
N LEU A 89 -5.31 15.75 -3.15
CA LEU A 89 -6.72 16.12 -3.17
C LEU A 89 -7.47 15.24 -4.17
N PHE A 90 -8.54 14.61 -3.71
CA PHE A 90 -9.39 13.75 -4.54
C PHE A 90 -10.83 14.23 -4.55
N GLU A 91 -11.62 13.76 -5.51
CA GLU A 91 -13.07 13.91 -5.49
C GLU A 91 -13.65 13.50 -4.14
N PRO A 92 -14.78 14.09 -3.70
CA PRO A 92 -15.36 13.79 -2.40
C PRO A 92 -15.83 12.33 -2.31
N LEU A 93 -15.36 11.62 -1.27
CA LEU A 93 -15.83 10.27 -0.95
C LEU A 93 -17.17 10.34 -0.21
N PRO A 94 -18.16 9.54 -0.62
CA PRO A 94 -19.40 9.36 0.12
C PRO A 94 -19.16 8.81 1.54
N GLU A 95 -20.08 9.11 2.46
CA GLU A 95 -19.96 8.67 3.86
C GLU A 95 -20.00 7.16 4.05
N GLU A 96 -20.75 6.46 3.18
CA GLU A 96 -20.90 5.01 3.19
C GLU A 96 -19.62 4.25 2.81
N VAL A 97 -18.66 4.88 2.15
CA VAL A 97 -17.39 4.25 1.81
C VAL A 97 -16.57 4.02 3.07
N GLN A 98 -16.22 2.76 3.35
CA GLN A 98 -15.53 2.35 4.58
C GLN A 98 -14.07 1.91 4.34
N THR A 99 -13.78 1.43 3.14
CA THR A 99 -12.45 0.93 2.77
C THR A 99 -12.11 1.38 1.36
N ILE A 100 -10.91 1.88 1.18
CA ILE A 100 -10.42 2.39 -0.11
C ILE A 100 -9.04 1.83 -0.45
N HIS A 101 -8.70 1.93 -1.73
CA HIS A 101 -7.34 1.80 -2.23
C HIS A 101 -6.85 3.17 -2.70
N LEU A 102 -5.59 3.49 -2.44
CA LEU A 102 -4.89 4.61 -3.09
C LEU A 102 -4.01 4.02 -4.19
N ILE A 103 -4.31 4.34 -5.43
CA ILE A 103 -3.63 3.81 -6.61
C ILE A 103 -2.93 4.92 -7.37
N ALA A 104 -1.66 4.67 -7.72
CA ALA A 104 -0.86 5.51 -8.59
C ALA A 104 -0.54 4.70 -9.87
N PRO A 105 -1.24 4.92 -10.98
CA PRO A 105 -1.16 4.07 -12.18
C PRO A 105 0.24 3.98 -12.78
N ASP A 106 0.96 5.07 -12.81
CA ASP A 106 2.30 5.16 -13.40
C ASP A 106 3.42 4.70 -12.45
N SER A 107 3.08 4.37 -11.20
CA SER A 107 4.02 3.91 -10.19
C SER A 107 3.61 2.57 -9.63
N ASN A 108 4.25 1.51 -10.11
CA ASN A 108 4.05 0.16 -9.56
C ASN A 108 4.52 0.00 -8.09
N GLU A 109 5.03 1.07 -7.47
CA GLU A 109 5.65 1.03 -6.13
C GLU A 109 5.06 2.07 -5.17
N SER A 110 3.83 2.54 -5.40
CA SER A 110 3.22 3.61 -4.59
C SER A 110 1.75 3.36 -4.24
N ASN A 111 1.26 2.14 -4.41
CA ASN A 111 -0.11 1.78 -4.11
C ASN A 111 -0.27 1.36 -2.64
N THR A 112 -1.40 1.73 -2.06
CA THR A 112 -1.80 1.30 -0.71
C THR A 112 -3.21 0.72 -0.77
N TYR A 113 -3.39 -0.46 -0.22
CA TYR A 113 -4.61 -1.26 -0.35
C TYR A 113 -5.32 -1.47 0.98
N ASP A 114 -6.65 -1.60 0.91
CA ASP A 114 -7.54 -1.82 2.05
C ASP A 114 -7.29 -0.82 3.19
N ILE A 115 -7.25 0.47 2.84
CA ILE A 115 -7.15 1.56 3.80
C ILE A 115 -8.50 1.68 4.48
N SER A 116 -8.55 1.45 5.79
CA SER A 116 -9.77 1.57 6.57
C SER A 116 -10.05 3.04 6.91
N LEU A 117 -11.23 3.50 6.56
CA LEU A 117 -11.77 4.82 6.97
C LEU A 117 -12.53 4.74 8.31
N VAL A 118 -12.57 3.56 8.91
CA VAL A 118 -13.14 3.30 10.25
C VAL A 118 -12.09 2.61 11.12
N PRO A 119 -12.05 2.86 12.43
CA PRO A 119 -11.08 2.21 13.32
C PRO A 119 -11.21 0.68 13.28
N ALA A 120 -10.11 -0.01 12.97
CA ALA A 120 -10.09 -1.47 12.91
C ALA A 120 -9.63 -2.10 14.24
N LYS A 121 -10.24 -3.24 14.61
CA LYS A 121 -9.72 -4.10 15.70
C LYS A 121 -8.56 -4.97 15.17
N LYS A 122 -7.42 -4.98 15.85
CA LYS A 122 -6.24 -5.80 15.47
C LYS A 122 -6.52 -7.30 15.69
N LYS A 123 -6.17 -8.14 14.69
CA LYS A 123 -6.13 -9.61 14.79
C LYS A 123 -4.70 -10.08 15.14
N ASP A 124 -4.59 -11.20 15.89
CA ASP A 124 -3.29 -11.80 16.25
C ASP A 124 -2.70 -12.56 15.04
N GLN A 125 -1.43 -12.27 14.68
CA GLN A 125 -0.80 -12.73 13.45
C GLN A 125 0.66 -13.16 13.62
N SER A 126 0.97 -13.79 14.75
CA SER A 126 2.36 -14.11 15.12
C SER A 126 3.17 -14.93 14.10
N LEU A 127 2.52 -15.75 13.25
CA LEU A 127 3.21 -16.62 12.27
C LEU A 127 3.65 -15.88 10.99
N LEU A 128 2.94 -14.84 10.57
CA LEU A 128 3.28 -14.07 9.36
C LEU A 128 4.37 -13.04 9.60
N LYS A 129 4.59 -12.61 10.84
CA LYS A 129 5.55 -11.54 11.20
C LYS A 129 6.96 -11.72 10.63
N ALA A 130 7.41 -12.96 10.45
CA ALA A 130 8.75 -13.23 9.93
C ALA A 130 8.86 -12.99 8.40
N VAL A 131 7.73 -12.87 7.70
CA VAL A 131 7.68 -12.70 6.24
C VAL A 131 6.80 -11.52 5.83
N GLU A 132 6.21 -10.81 6.79
CA GLU A 132 5.38 -9.64 6.56
C GLU A 132 6.21 -8.47 6.05
N GLY A 133 5.68 -7.72 5.09
CA GLY A 133 6.29 -6.54 4.51
C GLY A 133 6.51 -6.66 3.01
N ASN A 134 7.27 -5.72 2.48
CA ASN A 134 7.64 -5.67 1.07
C ASN A 134 9.00 -6.34 0.86
N TRP A 135 9.07 -7.16 -0.18
CA TRP A 135 10.26 -7.93 -0.52
C TRP A 135 10.83 -7.50 -1.87
N PHE A 136 12.12 -7.33 -1.92
CA PHE A 136 12.87 -6.83 -3.08
C PHE A 136 13.83 -7.90 -3.57
N ALA A 137 14.07 -7.92 -4.89
CA ALA A 137 15.05 -8.81 -5.48
C ALA A 137 16.45 -8.48 -4.96
N ASP A 138 17.25 -9.51 -4.70
CA ASP A 138 18.67 -9.38 -4.34
C ASP A 138 19.50 -9.11 -5.61
N ASN A 139 19.36 -7.90 -6.14
CA ASN A 139 20.11 -7.40 -7.28
C ASN A 139 20.45 -5.91 -7.10
N ALA A 140 21.34 -5.40 -7.97
CA ALA A 140 21.83 -4.02 -7.87
C ALA A 140 20.72 -2.94 -7.96
N GLN A 141 19.59 -3.24 -8.58
CA GLN A 141 18.45 -2.35 -8.73
C GLN A 141 17.45 -2.43 -7.56
N GLY A 142 17.45 -3.56 -6.82
CA GLY A 142 16.54 -3.77 -5.69
C GLY A 142 15.07 -3.66 -6.08
N HIS A 143 14.66 -4.25 -7.22
CA HIS A 143 13.26 -4.21 -7.66
C HIS A 143 12.34 -4.89 -6.67
N TRP A 144 11.19 -4.28 -6.42
CA TRP A 144 10.11 -4.86 -5.65
C TRP A 144 9.59 -6.14 -6.35
N VAL A 145 9.36 -7.18 -5.57
CA VAL A 145 8.93 -8.49 -6.09
C VAL A 145 7.53 -8.83 -5.59
N TYR A 146 7.29 -8.73 -4.29
CA TYR A 146 6.00 -9.02 -3.69
C TYR A 146 5.87 -8.37 -2.31
N GLY A 147 4.62 -8.26 -1.84
CA GLY A 147 4.27 -7.82 -0.50
C GLY A 147 3.41 -8.86 0.21
N ILE A 148 3.63 -9.02 1.51
CA ILE A 148 2.80 -9.86 2.37
C ILE A 148 2.36 -8.99 3.54
N HIS A 149 1.07 -8.80 3.69
CA HIS A 149 0.51 -7.92 4.70
C HIS A 149 -0.79 -8.51 5.23
N ASP A 150 -0.84 -8.79 6.53
CA ASP A 150 -2.03 -9.31 7.21
C ASP A 150 -2.68 -10.50 6.48
N SER A 151 -3.76 -10.24 5.77
CA SER A 151 -4.53 -11.23 5.02
C SER A 151 -4.39 -11.08 3.50
N ILE A 152 -3.40 -10.32 3.03
CA ILE A 152 -3.20 -10.02 1.62
C ILE A 152 -1.78 -10.35 1.19
N VAL A 153 -1.67 -10.95 0.01
CA VAL A 153 -0.42 -11.06 -0.76
C VAL A 153 -0.55 -10.20 -2.00
N ILE A 154 0.48 -9.40 -2.29
CA ILE A 154 0.60 -8.65 -3.53
C ILE A 154 1.70 -9.32 -4.36
N LEU A 155 1.37 -9.72 -5.57
CA LEU A 155 2.30 -10.34 -6.51
C LEU A 155 1.96 -9.83 -7.91
N ASP A 156 2.95 -9.38 -8.68
CA ASP A 156 2.77 -8.84 -10.04
C ASP A 156 1.61 -7.82 -10.13
N ASN A 157 1.53 -6.91 -9.15
CA ASN A 157 0.47 -5.90 -9.01
C ASN A 157 -0.96 -6.47 -8.87
N ARG A 158 -1.10 -7.75 -8.56
CA ARG A 158 -2.38 -8.38 -8.26
C ARG A 158 -2.54 -8.58 -6.77
N LEU A 159 -3.77 -8.46 -6.31
CA LEU A 159 -4.15 -8.70 -4.92
C LEU A 159 -4.67 -10.13 -4.77
N TYR A 160 -4.10 -10.83 -3.81
CA TYR A 160 -4.53 -12.17 -3.42
C TYR A 160 -4.99 -12.15 -1.97
N ASP A 161 -6.17 -12.69 -1.71
CA ASP A 161 -6.63 -12.91 -0.34
C ASP A 161 -5.99 -14.19 0.21
N LEU A 162 -5.27 -14.05 1.32
CA LEU A 162 -4.66 -15.18 2.02
C LEU A 162 -5.75 -16.04 2.66
N THR A 163 -5.88 -17.28 2.20
CA THR A 163 -6.90 -18.23 2.67
C THR A 163 -6.39 -19.10 3.78
N GLU A 164 -5.14 -19.54 3.69
CA GLU A 164 -4.51 -20.42 4.66
C GLU A 164 -3.00 -20.18 4.70
N TYR A 165 -2.41 -20.35 5.87
CA TYR A 165 -0.96 -20.43 6.02
C TYR A 165 -0.58 -21.49 7.04
N ARG A 166 0.52 -22.19 6.75
CA ARG A 166 1.02 -23.26 7.61
C ARG A 166 2.54 -23.39 7.56
N LYS A 167 3.12 -23.83 8.66
CA LYS A 167 4.55 -24.11 8.75
C LYS A 167 4.83 -25.57 8.41
N LYS A 168 5.79 -25.82 7.51
CA LYS A 168 6.30 -27.15 7.18
C LYS A 168 7.84 -27.16 7.33
N GLY A 169 8.34 -27.59 8.47
CA GLY A 169 9.76 -27.49 8.82
C GLY A 169 10.22 -26.05 8.90
N LYS A 170 11.18 -25.62 8.06
CA LYS A 170 11.66 -24.25 7.96
C LYS A 170 10.88 -23.40 6.96
N ARG A 171 9.93 -23.99 6.24
CA ARG A 171 9.13 -23.29 5.21
C ARG A 171 7.80 -22.80 5.79
N LEU A 172 7.37 -21.66 5.34
CA LEU A 172 6.02 -21.17 5.50
C LEU A 172 5.31 -21.32 4.14
N ILE A 173 4.17 -21.98 4.12
CA ILE A 173 3.34 -22.18 2.93
C ILE A 173 2.14 -21.28 3.08
N LEU A 174 1.92 -20.41 2.09
CA LEU A 174 0.79 -19.50 2.01
C LEU A 174 -0.09 -19.91 0.82
N ASN A 175 -1.36 -20.16 1.06
CA ASN A 175 -2.36 -20.35 0.02
C ASN A 175 -3.20 -19.08 -0.11
N ALA A 176 -3.38 -18.60 -1.31
CA ALA A 176 -4.08 -17.36 -1.57
C ALA A 176 -4.93 -17.43 -2.84
N LEU A 177 -5.95 -16.58 -2.95
CA LEU A 177 -6.85 -16.50 -4.10
C LEU A 177 -6.74 -15.13 -4.75
N ASP A 178 -6.53 -15.07 -6.04
CA ASP A 178 -6.55 -13.83 -6.83
C ASP A 178 -7.95 -13.20 -6.76
N ARG A 179 -8.03 -11.96 -6.28
CA ARG A 179 -9.30 -11.24 -6.14
C ARG A 179 -10.00 -10.99 -7.46
N SER A 180 -9.25 -10.90 -8.56
CA SER A 180 -9.81 -10.55 -9.87
C SER A 180 -10.52 -11.72 -10.55
N ASN A 181 -10.07 -12.96 -10.30
CA ASN A 181 -10.55 -14.13 -11.03
C ASN A 181 -10.71 -15.41 -10.19
N GLY A 182 -10.37 -15.36 -8.88
CA GLY A 182 -10.48 -16.50 -7.97
C GLY A 182 -9.44 -17.61 -8.19
N SER A 183 -8.42 -17.40 -9.04
CA SER A 183 -7.37 -18.39 -9.23
C SER A 183 -6.53 -18.57 -7.96
N ALA A 184 -6.15 -19.82 -7.67
CA ALA A 184 -5.32 -20.14 -6.53
C ALA A 184 -3.84 -19.93 -6.82
N ALA A 185 -3.11 -19.44 -5.83
CA ALA A 185 -1.66 -19.35 -5.81
C ALA A 185 -1.11 -19.91 -4.51
N THR A 186 0.02 -20.62 -4.59
CA THR A 186 0.73 -21.12 -3.41
C THR A 186 2.14 -20.56 -3.37
N LEU A 187 2.48 -19.83 -2.30
CA LEU A 187 3.82 -19.34 -2.05
C LEU A 187 4.50 -20.19 -0.99
N GLN A 188 5.72 -20.62 -1.28
CA GLN A 188 6.58 -21.30 -0.32
C GLN A 188 7.72 -20.36 0.08
N LEU A 189 7.73 -19.93 1.33
CA LEU A 189 8.68 -18.96 1.87
C LEU A 189 9.66 -19.66 2.81
N THR A 190 10.94 -19.42 2.64
CA THR A 190 11.99 -19.94 3.55
C THR A 190 12.81 -18.77 4.09
N PRO A 191 12.41 -18.19 5.24
CA PRO A 191 13.17 -17.13 5.89
C PRO A 191 14.56 -17.63 6.32
N ARG A 192 15.58 -16.79 6.15
CA ARG A 192 16.95 -17.04 6.56
C ARG A 192 17.34 -16.14 7.73
N LYS A 193 18.44 -16.50 8.41
CA LYS A 193 18.96 -15.75 9.56
C LYS A 193 19.52 -14.36 9.21
N ASP A 194 19.91 -14.16 7.98
CA ASP A 194 20.43 -12.89 7.44
C ASP A 194 19.32 -11.89 7.05
N GLY A 195 18.06 -12.24 7.29
CA GLY A 195 16.93 -11.41 6.93
C GLY A 195 16.44 -11.59 5.48
N SER A 196 17.11 -12.43 4.68
CA SER A 196 16.66 -12.80 3.34
C SER A 196 15.58 -13.89 3.38
N CYS A 197 14.86 -14.07 2.28
CA CYS A 197 13.86 -15.11 2.12
C CYS A 197 13.95 -15.76 0.75
N LEU A 198 13.99 -17.09 0.70
CA LEU A 198 13.81 -17.82 -0.55
C LEU A 198 12.33 -18.03 -0.81
N ILE A 199 11.90 -17.81 -2.06
CA ILE A 199 10.54 -17.95 -2.50
C ILE A 199 10.45 -18.90 -3.67
N ALA A 200 9.47 -19.78 -3.60
CA ALA A 200 8.99 -20.56 -4.72
C ALA A 200 7.50 -20.31 -4.88
N LEU A 201 7.07 -20.12 -6.11
CA LEU A 201 5.67 -20.02 -6.52
C LEU A 201 5.29 -21.33 -7.20
N ASP A 202 4.18 -21.94 -6.76
CA ASP A 202 3.56 -23.11 -7.38
C ASP A 202 2.18 -22.76 -7.91
#